data_b66e95a5e643c5a319c8ea1202fa079d
#
_entry.id   b66e95a5e643c5a319c8ea1202fa079d
#
_cell.length_a   1.000
_cell.length_b   1.000
_cell.length_c   1.000
_cell.angle_alpha   90.00
_cell.angle_beta   90.00
_cell.angle_gamma   90.00
#
_symmetry.space_group_name_H-M   'P 1'
#
loop_
_entity.id
_entity.type
_entity.pdbx_description
1 polymer ?
#
loop_
_entity_poly.entity_id
_entity_poly.type
_entity_poly.pdbx_seq_one_letter_code
_entity_poly.pdbx_strand_id
1 'polypeptide(L)'
;MSAYFIDKGIKVSKVYDSEDNLVYWYCDIVETVHEKDSQKYVFNDLLIDVLVYPDGFVKVVDIDEFADIMDEKRLDNTVIAKALRSADALLKVIYAGQFERYTKIIDDAE
;
A
#
# COMPACT_ATOMS: atom_id res chain seq x y z
N MET A 1 10.43 5.74 7.31
CA MET A 1 11.04 4.94 6.20
C MET A 1 9.96 4.17 5.46
N SER A 2 10.12 4.03 4.16
CA SER A 2 9.14 3.37 3.30
C SER A 2 9.83 2.39 2.36
N ALA A 3 9.09 1.36 1.94
CA ALA A 3 9.55 0.43 0.91
C ALA A 3 8.44 0.18 -0.10
N TYR A 4 8.82 0.13 -1.37
CA TYR A 4 7.90 -0.22 -2.46
C TYR A 4 8.07 -1.69 -2.80
N PHE A 5 6.97 -2.43 -2.77
CA PHE A 5 6.91 -3.82 -3.20
C PHE A 5 6.23 -3.86 -4.57
N ILE A 6 7.04 -3.62 -5.61
CA ILE A 6 6.58 -3.37 -6.97
C ILE A 6 5.73 -4.53 -7.51
N ASP A 7 6.18 -5.75 -7.29
CA ASP A 7 5.47 -6.96 -7.74
C ASP A 7 4.15 -7.20 -7.01
N LYS A 8 3.97 -6.56 -5.86
CA LYS A 8 2.73 -6.67 -5.05
C LYS A 8 1.82 -5.46 -5.21
N GLY A 9 2.30 -4.39 -5.82
CA GLY A 9 1.52 -3.16 -6.00
C GLY A 9 1.25 -2.42 -4.71
N ILE A 10 2.18 -2.47 -3.75
CA ILE A 10 2.02 -1.79 -2.46
C ILE A 10 3.27 -1.02 -2.07
N LYS A 11 3.05 0.03 -1.27
CA LYS A 11 4.10 0.75 -0.56
C LYS A 11 3.81 0.65 0.92
N VAL A 12 4.80 0.25 1.71
CA VAL A 12 4.66 0.16 3.17
C VAL A 12 5.52 1.21 3.82
N SER A 13 4.93 2.02 4.69
CA SER A 13 5.61 3.11 5.38
C SER A 13 5.45 2.94 6.88
N LYS A 14 6.53 3.23 7.58
CA LYS A 14 6.56 3.22 9.04
C LYS A 14 6.27 4.63 9.52
N VAL A 15 5.24 4.81 10.35
CA VAL A 15 4.81 6.13 10.83
C VAL A 15 5.10 6.23 12.32
N TYR A 16 5.84 7.28 12.69
CA TYR A 16 6.26 7.54 14.06
C TYR A 16 5.55 8.78 14.62
N ASP A 17 5.41 8.83 15.93
CA ASP A 17 4.99 10.04 16.62
C ASP A 17 6.21 10.97 16.90
N SER A 18 5.97 12.07 17.61
CA SER A 18 7.02 13.04 17.93
C SER A 18 8.10 12.51 18.90
N GLU A 19 7.85 11.37 19.54
CA GLU A 19 8.77 10.71 20.47
C GLU A 19 9.45 9.48 19.85
N ASP A 20 9.36 9.34 18.54
CA ASP A 20 9.92 8.22 17.76
C ASP A 20 9.29 6.86 18.10
N ASN A 21 8.06 6.85 18.63
CA ASN A 21 7.30 5.61 18.83
C ASN A 21 6.52 5.27 17.58
N LEU A 22 6.50 3.99 17.22
CA LEU A 22 5.70 3.51 16.08
C LEU A 22 4.22 3.69 16.37
N VAL A 23 3.53 4.47 15.55
CA VAL A 23 2.08 4.67 15.64
C VAL A 23 1.36 3.59 14.85
N TYR A 24 1.71 3.41 13.58
CA TYR A 24 1.18 2.37 12.72
C TYR A 24 2.07 2.19 11.48
N TRP A 25 1.79 1.12 10.77
CA TRP A 25 2.32 0.89 9.42
C TRP A 25 1.26 1.36 8.43
N TYR A 26 1.65 2.21 7.51
CA TYR A 26 0.77 2.75 6.48
C TYR A 26 1.04 2.05 5.17
N CYS A 27 0.04 1.35 4.64
CA CYS A 27 0.18 0.61 3.39
C CYS A 27 -0.65 1.28 2.30
N ASP A 28 0.01 1.77 1.26
CA ASP A 28 -0.62 2.36 0.10
C ASP A 28 -0.73 1.33 -1.01
N ILE A 29 -1.88 1.24 -1.66
CA ILE A 29 -2.01 0.49 -2.90
C ILE A 29 -1.58 1.42 -4.03
N VAL A 30 -0.57 1.01 -4.79
CA VAL A 30 0.03 1.87 -5.81
C VAL A 30 0.08 1.16 -7.16
N GLU A 31 -0.07 1.95 -8.22
CA GLU A 31 0.20 1.51 -9.58
C GLU A 31 1.64 1.87 -9.92
N THR A 32 2.41 0.91 -10.41
CA THR A 32 3.77 1.14 -10.87
C THR A 32 3.77 1.12 -12.39
N VAL A 33 4.21 2.24 -12.98
CA VAL A 33 4.34 2.37 -14.43
C VAL A 33 5.82 2.51 -14.77
N HIS A 34 6.31 1.62 -15.64
CA HIS A 34 7.68 1.68 -16.12
C HIS A 34 7.71 2.45 -17.43
N GLU A 35 8.44 3.56 -17.48
CA GLU A 35 8.62 4.33 -18.70
C GLU A 35 9.72 3.69 -19.54
N LYS A 36 9.37 3.26 -20.75
CA LYS A 36 10.27 2.51 -21.64
C LYS A 36 11.52 3.29 -22.04
N ASP A 37 11.40 4.59 -22.19
CA ASP A 37 12.48 5.42 -22.75
C ASP A 37 13.47 5.94 -21.70
N SER A 38 13.09 5.95 -20.43
CA SER A 38 13.91 6.58 -19.37
C SER A 38 14.31 5.63 -18.26
N GLN A 39 13.84 4.39 -18.28
CA GLN A 39 14.02 3.40 -17.21
C GLN A 39 13.53 3.90 -15.83
N LYS A 40 12.63 4.86 -15.83
CA LYS A 40 12.02 5.37 -14.61
C LYS A 40 10.78 4.59 -14.26
N TYR A 41 10.54 4.46 -12.95
CA TYR A 41 9.28 3.95 -12.43
C TYR A 41 8.46 5.12 -11.90
N VAL A 42 7.19 5.18 -12.30
CA VAL A 42 6.23 6.14 -11.76
C VAL A 42 5.27 5.39 -10.86
N PHE A 43 5.11 5.88 -9.63
CA PHE A 43 4.22 5.30 -8.63
C PHE A 43 3.00 6.18 -8.47
N ASN A 44 1.83 5.66 -8.84
CA ASN A 44 0.57 6.38 -8.69
C ASN A 44 -0.20 5.80 -7.51
N ASP A 45 -0.58 6.64 -6.56
CA ASP A 45 -1.39 6.26 -5.42
C ASP A 45 -2.82 6.01 -5.90
N LEU A 46 -3.37 4.84 -5.58
CA LEU A 46 -4.71 4.43 -6.01
C LEU A 46 -5.76 4.64 -4.92
N LEU A 47 -5.42 5.38 -3.87
CA LEU A 47 -6.33 5.86 -2.82
C LEU A 47 -7.01 4.78 -1.97
N ILE A 48 -6.56 3.54 -2.03
CA ILE A 48 -6.96 2.54 -1.03
C ILE A 48 -5.78 2.36 -0.09
N ASP A 49 -5.99 2.63 1.18
CA ASP A 49 -4.93 2.56 2.18
C ASP A 49 -5.31 1.60 3.30
N VAL A 50 -4.31 0.90 3.82
CA VAL A 50 -4.48 -0.02 4.94
C VAL A 50 -3.52 0.41 6.05
N LEU A 51 -4.07 0.62 7.25
CA LEU A 51 -3.29 0.95 8.43
C LEU A 51 -3.20 -0.28 9.33
N VAL A 52 -1.99 -0.65 9.71
CA VAL A 52 -1.74 -1.77 10.62
C VAL A 52 -1.10 -1.24 11.88
N TYR A 53 -1.80 -1.38 12.99
CA TYR A 53 -1.34 -0.88 14.30
C TYR A 53 -0.52 -1.94 15.04
N PRO A 54 0.36 -1.53 15.95
CA PRO A 54 1.22 -2.49 16.69
C PRO A 54 0.45 -3.53 17.50
N ASP A 55 -0.78 -3.21 17.93
CA ASP A 55 -1.63 -4.14 18.68
C ASP A 55 -2.38 -5.14 17.80
N GLY A 56 -2.18 -5.08 16.47
CA GLY A 56 -2.83 -5.95 15.51
C GLY A 56 -4.12 -5.40 14.92
N PHE A 57 -4.55 -4.21 15.33
CA PHE A 57 -5.73 -3.58 14.75
C PHE A 57 -5.44 -3.18 13.29
N VAL A 58 -6.38 -3.45 12.41
CA VAL A 58 -6.28 -3.16 10.98
C VAL A 58 -7.43 -2.26 10.57
N LYS A 59 -7.12 -1.17 9.86
CA LYS A 59 -8.11 -0.22 9.37
C LYS A 59 -7.89 0.01 7.88
N VAL A 60 -8.95 -0.18 7.09
CA VAL A 60 -8.94 0.14 5.66
C VAL A 60 -9.63 1.50 5.49
N VAL A 61 -8.96 2.43 4.81
CA VAL A 61 -9.46 3.78 4.64
C VAL A 61 -9.52 4.16 3.15
N ASP A 62 -10.30 5.21 2.86
CA ASP A 62 -10.39 5.81 1.52
C ASP A 62 -11.03 4.93 0.45
N ILE A 63 -11.76 3.88 0.84
CA ILE A 63 -12.53 3.06 -0.10
C ILE A 63 -13.55 3.91 -0.86
N ASP A 64 -14.20 4.84 -0.18
CA ASP A 64 -15.20 5.71 -0.77
C ASP A 64 -14.57 6.65 -1.81
N GLU A 65 -13.38 7.18 -1.53
CA GLU A 65 -12.63 7.99 -2.49
C GLU A 65 -12.25 7.20 -3.73
N PHE A 66 -11.96 5.91 -3.57
CA PHE A 66 -11.69 5.04 -4.70
C PHE A 66 -12.93 4.85 -5.58
N ALA A 67 -14.11 4.74 -4.95
CA ALA A 67 -15.38 4.67 -5.68
C ALA A 67 -15.64 5.96 -6.48
N ASP A 68 -15.30 7.12 -5.91
CA ASP A 68 -15.41 8.40 -6.60
C ASP A 68 -14.55 8.44 -7.87
N ILE A 69 -13.33 7.91 -7.79
CA ILE A 69 -12.43 7.82 -8.95
C ILE A 69 -13.02 6.92 -10.04
N MET A 70 -13.65 5.81 -9.65
CA MET A 70 -14.34 4.93 -10.58
C MET A 70 -15.49 5.64 -11.28
N ASP A 71 -16.30 6.38 -10.52
CA ASP A 71 -17.45 7.12 -11.05
C ASP A 71 -17.01 8.21 -12.02
N GLU A 72 -15.87 8.83 -11.77
CA GLU A 72 -15.29 9.84 -12.65
C GLU A 72 -14.58 9.23 -13.87
N LYS A 73 -14.52 7.91 -13.96
CA LYS A 73 -13.87 7.18 -15.05
C LYS A 73 -12.40 7.58 -15.26
N ARG A 74 -11.70 7.88 -14.16
CA ARG A 74 -10.32 8.31 -14.20
C ARG A 74 -9.32 7.17 -14.32
N LEU A 75 -9.77 5.92 -14.08
CA LEU A 75 -8.94 4.72 -14.16
C LEU A 75 -9.55 3.69 -15.08
N ASP A 76 -8.70 2.96 -15.80
CA ASP A 76 -9.09 1.77 -16.55
C ASP A 76 -9.61 0.68 -15.63
N ASN A 77 -10.53 -0.13 -16.14
CA ASN A 77 -11.00 -1.33 -15.43
C ASN A 77 -9.86 -2.28 -15.07
N THR A 78 -8.84 -2.37 -15.91
CA THR A 78 -7.65 -3.20 -15.65
C THR A 78 -6.90 -2.71 -14.42
N VAL A 79 -6.72 -1.40 -14.28
CA VAL A 79 -6.05 -0.80 -13.12
C VAL A 79 -6.88 -0.99 -11.86
N ILE A 80 -8.19 -0.79 -11.96
CA ILE A 80 -9.12 -0.97 -10.85
C ILE A 80 -9.08 -2.40 -10.33
N ALA A 81 -9.19 -3.39 -11.23
CA ALA A 81 -9.14 -4.80 -10.85
C ALA A 81 -7.80 -5.15 -10.19
N LYS A 82 -6.71 -4.64 -10.72
CA LYS A 82 -5.37 -4.87 -10.15
C LYS A 82 -5.23 -4.27 -8.76
N ALA A 83 -5.76 -3.07 -8.55
CA ALA A 83 -5.75 -2.42 -7.24
C ALA A 83 -6.52 -3.24 -6.20
N LEU A 84 -7.70 -3.72 -6.56
CA LEU A 84 -8.51 -4.54 -5.67
C LEU A 84 -7.85 -5.87 -5.34
N ARG A 85 -7.20 -6.50 -6.31
CA ARG A 85 -6.45 -7.74 -6.09
C ARG A 85 -5.24 -7.53 -5.20
N SER A 86 -4.52 -6.40 -5.37
CA SER A 86 -3.40 -6.05 -4.50
C SER A 86 -3.85 -5.81 -3.06
N ALA A 87 -4.97 -5.12 -2.88
CA ALA A 87 -5.54 -4.88 -1.56
C ALA A 87 -5.96 -6.19 -0.90
N ASP A 88 -6.64 -7.07 -1.64
CA ASP A 88 -7.05 -8.38 -1.14
C ASP A 88 -5.85 -9.23 -0.73
N ALA A 89 -4.81 -9.29 -1.56
CA ALA A 89 -3.60 -10.04 -1.28
C ALA A 89 -2.89 -9.52 -0.02
N LEU A 90 -2.81 -8.20 0.14
CA LEU A 90 -2.23 -7.59 1.33
C LEU A 90 -3.02 -7.96 2.58
N LEU A 91 -4.35 -7.85 2.53
CA LEU A 91 -5.20 -8.18 3.68
C LEU A 91 -5.08 -9.66 4.05
N LYS A 92 -4.97 -10.56 3.08
CA LYS A 92 -4.76 -11.99 3.35
C LYS A 92 -3.45 -12.25 4.08
N VAL A 93 -2.39 -11.56 3.72
CA VAL A 93 -1.10 -11.65 4.41
C VAL A 93 -1.22 -11.15 5.86
N ILE A 94 -1.90 -10.02 6.06
CA ILE A 94 -2.13 -9.45 7.39
C ILE A 94 -2.94 -10.40 8.26
N TYR A 95 -4.06 -10.90 7.73
CA TYR A 95 -4.96 -11.79 8.48
C TYR A 95 -4.35 -13.15 8.79
N ALA A 96 -3.39 -13.60 7.98
CA ALA A 96 -2.64 -14.83 8.23
C ALA A 96 -1.52 -14.62 9.27
N GLY A 97 -1.35 -13.41 9.79
CA GLY A 97 -0.29 -13.10 10.75
C GLY A 97 1.10 -13.05 10.13
N GLN A 98 1.18 -12.79 8.82
CA GLN A 98 2.43 -12.83 8.07
C GLN A 98 2.90 -11.45 7.59
N PHE A 99 2.36 -10.39 8.16
CA PHE A 99 2.72 -9.02 7.76
C PHE A 99 4.20 -8.72 8.01
N GLU A 100 4.84 -9.44 8.91
CA GLU A 100 6.27 -9.29 9.20
C GLU A 100 7.17 -9.46 7.96
N ARG A 101 6.71 -10.21 6.96
CA ARG A 101 7.52 -10.37 5.74
C ARG A 101 7.76 -9.02 5.03
N TYR A 102 6.91 -8.02 5.27
CA TYR A 102 7.11 -6.66 4.76
C TYR A 102 7.83 -5.76 5.77
N THR A 103 7.41 -5.79 7.03
CA THR A 103 7.96 -4.93 8.07
C THR A 103 9.43 -5.25 8.34
N LYS A 104 9.80 -6.52 8.28
CA LYS A 104 11.18 -6.95 8.50
C LYS A 104 12.15 -6.31 7.50
N ILE A 105 11.75 -6.19 6.25
CA ILE A 105 12.59 -5.57 5.22
C ILE A 105 12.89 -4.12 5.57
N ILE A 106 11.88 -3.40 6.07
CA ILE A 106 12.03 -2.01 6.47
C ILE A 106 12.86 -1.90 7.76
N ASP A 107 12.59 -2.74 8.75
CA ASP A 107 13.33 -2.74 10.01
C ASP A 107 14.82 -3.08 9.80
N ASP A 108 15.11 -4.03 8.92
CA ASP A 108 16.48 -4.43 8.61
C ASP A 108 17.24 -3.34 7.83
N ALA A 109 16.55 -2.46 7.15
CA ALA A 109 17.12 -1.36 6.38
C ALA A 109 17.38 -0.09 7.21
N GLU A 110 16.81 0.00 8.40
CA GLU A 110 17.01 1.15 9.30
C GLU A 110 18.34 1.14 10.02
#